data_5a1f8a47f223ef87ad17badcd8e71615
#
_entry.id   5a1f8a47f223ef87ad17badcd8e71615
#
_cell.length_a   1.000
_cell.length_b   1.000
_cell.length_c   1.000
_cell.angle_alpha   90.00
_cell.angle_beta   90.00
_cell.angle_gamma   90.00
#
_symmetry.space_group_name_H-M   'P 1'
#
loop_
_entity.id
_entity.type
_entity.pdbx_description
1 polymer ?
#
loop_
_entity_poly.entity_id
_entity_poly.type
_entity_poly.pdbx_seq_one_letter_code
_entity_poly.pdbx_strand_id
1 'polypeptide(L)'
;NVPECSDPMYYQLYRIGFDGSGLTRLTPEDAVHQISMGSQSFVDTYSRVDFPPVTVLRKLDGSLICELERADISELLALGYQIPERITLAAADGKTKLYGIFFRPDPGENGSQKNPAPECMDSSWPLIDYIYGGAQLYNVPREFTWDNGMDREIFGGLQSFAKLGFAGLILDGRGVPGRGMDFHSFSYHDIHACAGLEDHVFALTELKSQYPQIDLERVGMWGNS
;
A
#
# COMPACT_ATOMS: atom_id res chain seq x y z
N ASN A 1 -17.52 19.27 -5.76
CA ASN A 1 -16.88 17.96 -5.99
C ASN A 1 -15.44 18.08 -5.51
N VAL A 2 -15.11 17.38 -4.45
CA VAL A 2 -13.72 17.24 -4.00
C VAL A 2 -13.11 16.15 -4.88
N PRO A 3 -11.94 16.39 -5.53
CA PRO A 3 -11.27 15.35 -6.31
C PRO A 3 -11.01 14.12 -5.44
N GLU A 4 -11.38 12.95 -5.92
CA GLU A 4 -11.09 11.69 -5.23
C GLU A 4 -9.59 11.38 -5.31
N CYS A 5 -9.04 10.82 -4.22
CA CYS A 5 -7.72 10.22 -4.25
C CYS A 5 -7.77 8.86 -4.94
N SER A 6 -6.65 8.39 -5.46
CA SER A 6 -6.57 7.06 -6.09
C SER A 6 -6.81 5.93 -5.08
N ASP A 7 -6.48 6.16 -3.82
CA ASP A 7 -6.79 5.29 -2.69
C ASP A 7 -7.60 6.08 -1.65
N PRO A 8 -8.80 5.64 -1.27
CA PRO A 8 -9.66 6.33 -0.31
C PRO A 8 -9.07 6.35 1.11
N MET A 9 -8.00 5.60 1.37
CA MET A 9 -7.30 5.57 2.65
C MET A 9 -6.24 6.67 2.78
N TYR A 10 -5.97 7.47 1.73
CA TYR A 10 -5.00 8.55 1.81
C TYR A 10 -5.55 9.70 2.66
N TYR A 11 -4.80 10.07 3.70
CA TYR A 11 -5.13 11.19 4.56
C TYR A 11 -4.86 12.52 3.87
N GLN A 12 -5.88 13.38 3.84
CA GLN A 12 -5.84 14.68 3.19
C GLN A 12 -6.26 15.77 4.17
N LEU A 13 -5.71 16.96 4.02
CA LEU A 13 -6.15 18.13 4.80
C LEU A 13 -7.29 18.84 4.10
N TYR A 14 -8.38 19.07 4.84
CA TYR A 14 -9.52 19.85 4.39
C TYR A 14 -9.80 21.01 5.33
N ARG A 15 -10.37 22.06 4.77
CA ARG A 15 -10.98 23.16 5.51
C ARG A 15 -12.47 23.19 5.25
N ILE A 16 -13.25 23.44 6.31
CA ILE A 16 -14.71 23.60 6.24
C ILE A 16 -15.13 24.70 7.18
N GLY A 17 -16.19 25.47 6.84
CA GLY A 17 -16.82 26.44 7.73
C GLY A 17 -17.55 25.74 8.89
N PHE A 18 -17.68 26.43 10.04
CA PHE A 18 -18.43 25.89 11.19
C PHE A 18 -19.93 25.65 10.89
N ASP A 19 -20.45 26.27 9.85
CA ASP A 19 -21.80 26.04 9.32
C ASP A 19 -21.88 24.88 8.32
N GLY A 20 -20.77 24.18 8.10
CA GLY A 20 -20.66 23.07 7.14
C GLY A 20 -20.43 23.51 5.69
N SER A 21 -20.32 24.81 5.42
CA SER A 21 -20.09 25.32 4.07
C SER A 21 -18.61 25.35 3.69
N GLY A 22 -18.34 25.46 2.39
CA GLY A 22 -17.01 25.75 1.87
C GLY A 22 -15.98 24.62 2.07
N LEU A 23 -16.39 23.34 2.09
CA LEU A 23 -15.45 22.23 2.13
C LEU A 23 -14.43 22.35 1.00
N THR A 24 -13.15 22.50 1.36
CA THR A 24 -12.05 22.70 0.43
C THR A 24 -10.87 21.80 0.81
N ARG A 25 -10.36 21.03 -0.14
CA ARG A 25 -9.13 20.27 0.02
C ARG A 25 -7.93 21.22 -0.09
N LEU A 26 -7.03 21.14 0.89
CA LEU A 26 -5.83 21.99 0.98
C LEU A 26 -4.54 21.31 0.52
N THR A 27 -4.55 19.99 0.41
CA THR A 27 -3.41 19.17 -0.04
C THR A 27 -3.79 18.49 -1.35
N PRO A 28 -3.24 18.95 -2.51
CA PRO A 28 -3.72 18.51 -3.82
C PRO A 28 -3.10 17.18 -4.30
N GLU A 29 -1.96 16.78 -3.74
CA GLU A 29 -1.23 15.59 -4.18
C GLU A 29 -2.00 14.31 -3.83
N ASP A 30 -1.93 13.32 -4.72
CA ASP A 30 -2.51 11.99 -4.50
C ASP A 30 -1.55 11.13 -3.67
N ALA A 31 -1.52 11.40 -2.37
CA ALA A 31 -0.61 10.82 -1.39
C ALA A 31 -1.19 10.90 0.02
N VAL A 32 -0.56 10.26 0.98
CA VAL A 32 -0.82 10.50 2.40
C VAL A 32 -0.09 11.75 2.84
N HIS A 33 -0.77 12.62 3.58
CA HIS A 33 -0.25 13.88 4.08
C HIS A 33 -0.14 13.88 5.60
N GLN A 34 1.04 14.22 6.10
CA GLN A 34 1.33 14.46 7.51
C GLN A 34 1.48 15.96 7.73
N ILE A 35 0.61 16.55 8.56
CA ILE A 35 0.48 18.01 8.68
C ILE A 35 1.00 18.47 10.03
N SER A 36 1.89 19.48 10.02
CA SER A 36 2.27 20.24 11.21
C SER A 36 1.78 21.69 11.06
N MET A 37 0.73 22.03 11.82
CA MET A 37 0.06 23.34 11.72
C MET A 37 0.81 24.41 12.49
N GLY A 38 1.04 25.55 11.84
CA GLY A 38 1.46 26.80 12.45
C GLY A 38 0.37 27.87 12.42
N SER A 39 0.67 29.07 12.91
CA SER A 39 -0.31 30.18 12.99
C SER A 39 -0.58 30.87 11.64
N GLN A 40 0.34 30.83 10.69
CA GLN A 40 0.24 31.50 9.39
C GLN A 40 0.49 30.57 8.20
N SER A 41 1.05 29.40 8.47
CA SER A 41 1.42 28.40 7.48
C SER A 41 1.41 27.02 8.11
N PHE A 42 1.52 25.97 7.30
CA PHE A 42 1.72 24.61 7.78
C PHE A 42 2.80 23.91 6.97
N VAL A 43 3.49 23.00 7.63
CA VAL A 43 4.40 22.07 6.98
C VAL A 43 3.58 20.83 6.59
N ASP A 44 3.74 20.41 5.36
CA ASP A 44 3.07 19.26 4.76
C ASP A 44 4.14 18.28 4.26
N THR A 45 4.24 17.12 4.89
CA THR A 45 5.07 16.02 4.40
C THR A 45 4.17 14.97 3.77
N TYR A 46 4.34 14.71 2.49
CA TYR A 46 3.51 13.76 1.79
C TYR A 46 4.34 12.67 1.09
N SER A 47 3.79 11.48 1.08
CA SER A 47 4.40 10.32 0.43
C SER A 47 3.35 9.28 0.05
N ARG A 48 3.76 8.32 -0.77
CA ARG A 48 3.07 7.07 -1.04
C ARG A 48 4.05 5.92 -0.92
N VAL A 49 3.56 4.72 -0.88
CA VAL A 49 4.42 3.53 -0.87
C VAL A 49 5.38 3.48 -2.07
N ASP A 50 4.97 4.05 -3.21
CA ASP A 50 5.73 4.14 -4.47
C ASP A 50 6.31 5.55 -4.75
N PHE A 51 6.19 6.47 -3.80
CA PHE A 51 6.63 7.85 -3.94
C PHE A 51 7.31 8.34 -2.65
N PRO A 52 8.64 8.62 -2.70
CA PRO A 52 9.41 9.06 -1.53
C PRO A 52 8.88 10.36 -0.91
N PRO A 53 9.13 10.60 0.39
CA PRO A 53 8.64 11.77 1.09
C PRO A 53 9.12 13.09 0.48
N VAL A 54 8.19 14.03 0.37
CA VAL A 54 8.43 15.43 0.02
C VAL A 54 7.84 16.29 1.11
N THR A 55 8.63 17.21 1.65
CA THR A 55 8.22 18.16 2.67
C THR A 55 8.14 19.56 2.07
N VAL A 56 6.99 20.19 2.23
CA VAL A 56 6.71 21.54 1.71
C VAL A 56 6.16 22.44 2.78
N LEU A 57 6.31 23.75 2.59
CA LEU A 57 5.63 24.78 3.37
C LEU A 57 4.46 25.32 2.56
N ARG A 58 3.27 25.38 3.19
CA ARG A 58 2.05 25.90 2.58
C ARG A 58 1.44 27.02 3.42
N LYS A 59 0.73 27.93 2.75
CA LYS A 59 -0.17 28.88 3.43
C LYS A 59 -1.41 28.15 3.95
N LEU A 60 -2.15 28.80 4.86
CA LEU A 60 -3.40 28.25 5.41
C LEU A 60 -4.53 28.06 4.38
N ASP A 61 -4.38 28.57 3.16
CA ASP A 61 -5.29 28.32 2.04
C ASP A 61 -4.88 27.11 1.17
N GLY A 62 -3.77 26.42 1.53
CA GLY A 62 -3.22 25.28 0.80
C GLY A 62 -2.20 25.66 -0.29
N SER A 63 -2.03 26.94 -0.62
CA SER A 63 -1.07 27.35 -1.65
C SER A 63 0.35 27.10 -1.23
N LEU A 64 1.15 26.55 -2.14
CA LEU A 64 2.57 26.23 -1.92
C LEU A 64 3.40 27.52 -1.75
N ILE A 65 4.21 27.55 -0.70
CA ILE A 65 5.22 28.61 -0.51
C ILE A 65 6.56 28.14 -1.08
N CYS A 66 7.05 26.99 -0.63
CA CYS A 66 8.32 26.40 -1.13
C CYS A 66 8.39 24.91 -0.77
N GLU A 67 9.21 24.17 -1.50
CA GLU A 67 9.69 22.85 -1.08
C GLU A 67 10.80 23.04 -0.04
N LEU A 68 10.73 22.29 1.06
CA LEU A 68 11.73 22.31 2.12
C LEU A 68 12.73 21.18 1.96
N GLU A 69 12.23 19.99 1.63
CA GLU A 69 13.03 18.78 1.50
C GLU A 69 12.37 17.76 0.59
N ARG A 70 13.20 16.96 -0.07
CA ARG A 70 12.80 15.79 -0.85
C ARG A 70 13.75 14.64 -0.53
N ALA A 71 13.22 13.50 -0.11
CA ALA A 71 14.05 12.35 0.18
C ALA A 71 14.74 11.82 -1.08
N ASP A 72 16.07 11.67 -0.99
CA ASP A 72 16.86 10.97 -2.00
C ASP A 72 16.97 9.49 -1.63
N ILE A 73 16.44 8.62 -2.47
CA ILE A 73 16.48 7.17 -2.28
C ILE A 73 17.50 6.48 -3.19
N SER A 74 18.40 7.22 -3.81
CA SER A 74 19.38 6.68 -4.77
C SER A 74 20.23 5.55 -4.17
N GLU A 75 20.71 5.72 -2.94
CA GLU A 75 21.47 4.70 -2.23
C GLU A 75 20.61 3.47 -1.92
N LEU A 76 19.35 3.68 -1.53
CA LEU A 76 18.41 2.60 -1.25
C LEU A 76 18.16 1.77 -2.51
N LEU A 77 17.95 2.40 -3.65
CA LEU A 77 17.80 1.74 -4.95
C LEU A 77 19.08 0.98 -5.35
N ALA A 78 20.26 1.58 -5.09
CA ALA A 78 21.55 0.93 -5.36
C ALA A 78 21.76 -0.34 -4.50
N LEU A 79 21.15 -0.41 -3.32
CA LEU A 79 21.12 -1.60 -2.47
C LEU A 79 20.09 -2.64 -2.93
N GLY A 80 19.37 -2.37 -4.02
CA GLY A 80 18.37 -3.27 -4.58
C GLY A 80 17.02 -3.18 -3.90
N TYR A 81 16.68 -2.05 -3.28
CA TYR A 81 15.31 -1.79 -2.84
C TYR A 81 14.38 -1.82 -4.04
N GLN A 82 13.29 -2.56 -3.93
CA GLN A 82 12.25 -2.62 -4.94
C GLN A 82 11.06 -1.75 -4.53
N ILE A 83 10.74 -0.77 -5.36
CA ILE A 83 9.52 0.00 -5.20
C ILE A 83 8.33 -0.91 -5.53
N PRO A 84 7.37 -1.11 -4.61
CA PRO A 84 6.23 -1.97 -4.87
C PRO A 84 5.27 -1.36 -5.88
N GLU A 85 4.52 -2.21 -6.55
CA GLU A 85 3.44 -1.78 -7.42
C GLU A 85 2.16 -1.64 -6.61
N ARG A 86 1.49 -0.49 -6.75
CA ARG A 86 0.12 -0.33 -6.22
C ARG A 86 -0.85 -1.05 -7.14
N ILE A 87 -1.68 -1.89 -6.56
CA ILE A 87 -2.68 -2.65 -7.30
C ILE A 87 -4.09 -2.36 -6.79
N THR A 88 -5.05 -2.51 -7.69
CA THR A 88 -6.47 -2.50 -7.36
C THR A 88 -7.10 -3.75 -7.91
N LEU A 89 -7.75 -4.52 -7.05
CA LEU A 89 -8.40 -5.78 -7.37
C LEU A 89 -9.86 -5.72 -6.89
N ALA A 90 -10.69 -6.64 -7.36
CA ALA A 90 -12.06 -6.77 -6.88
C ALA A 90 -12.13 -7.70 -5.67
N ALA A 91 -13.02 -7.41 -4.74
CA ALA A 91 -13.43 -8.33 -3.68
C ALA A 91 -14.25 -9.50 -4.25
N ALA A 92 -14.53 -10.49 -3.43
CA ALA A 92 -15.31 -11.67 -3.81
C ALA A 92 -16.74 -11.35 -4.31
N ASP A 93 -17.25 -10.16 -4.01
CA ASP A 93 -18.53 -9.68 -4.55
C ASP A 93 -18.45 -9.19 -6.01
N GLY A 94 -17.25 -9.15 -6.60
CA GLY A 94 -16.97 -8.68 -7.94
C GLY A 94 -17.19 -7.18 -8.17
N LYS A 95 -17.37 -6.39 -7.12
CA LYS A 95 -17.72 -4.95 -7.18
C LYS A 95 -16.87 -4.07 -6.30
N THR A 96 -16.65 -4.48 -5.04
CA THR A 96 -15.89 -3.69 -4.08
C THR A 96 -14.42 -3.69 -4.48
N LYS A 97 -13.85 -2.51 -4.66
CA LYS A 97 -12.43 -2.37 -4.96
C LYS A 97 -11.61 -2.63 -3.70
N LEU A 98 -10.60 -3.47 -3.82
CA LEU A 98 -9.56 -3.69 -2.82
C LEU A 98 -8.28 -3.02 -3.28
N TYR A 99 -7.55 -2.43 -2.35
CA TYR A 99 -6.29 -1.76 -2.62
C TYR A 99 -5.18 -2.53 -1.93
N GLY A 100 -4.10 -2.74 -2.67
CA GLY A 100 -2.96 -3.52 -2.21
C GLY A 100 -1.65 -3.06 -2.81
N ILE A 101 -0.60 -3.74 -2.44
CA ILE A 101 0.73 -3.62 -3.05
C ILE A 101 1.22 -4.99 -3.49
N PHE A 102 1.97 -4.98 -4.58
CA PHE A 102 2.49 -6.16 -5.22
C PHE A 102 4.00 -6.03 -5.46
N PHE A 103 4.73 -7.06 -5.14
CA PHE A 103 6.15 -7.20 -5.43
C PHE A 103 6.33 -8.25 -6.51
N ARG A 104 6.93 -7.87 -7.62
CA ARG A 104 7.37 -8.85 -8.62
C ARG A 104 8.61 -9.59 -8.14
N PRO A 105 8.80 -10.84 -8.53
CA PRO A 105 10.08 -11.49 -8.36
C PRO A 105 11.18 -10.67 -9.01
N ASP A 106 12.26 -10.43 -8.26
CA ASP A 106 13.45 -9.75 -8.75
C ASP A 106 14.69 -10.62 -8.46
N PRO A 107 14.95 -11.62 -9.26
CA PRO A 107 16.10 -12.52 -9.06
C PRO A 107 17.45 -11.85 -9.31
N GLY A 108 17.45 -10.53 -9.59
CA GLY A 108 18.66 -9.70 -9.73
C GLY A 108 19.36 -9.89 -11.09
N GLU A 109 19.12 -8.98 -12.02
CA GLU A 109 19.91 -8.91 -13.27
C GLU A 109 21.33 -8.35 -13.08
N ASN A 110 21.63 -7.72 -11.96
CA ASN A 110 22.93 -7.12 -11.67
C ASN A 110 23.68 -7.88 -10.58
N GLY A 111 24.31 -8.93 -10.96
CA GLY A 111 25.61 -9.49 -10.57
C GLY A 111 26.18 -9.35 -9.17
N SER A 112 25.47 -8.92 -8.14
CA SER A 112 26.02 -8.80 -6.78
C SER A 112 25.56 -9.89 -5.80
N GLN A 113 24.56 -10.68 -6.15
CA GLN A 113 24.37 -12.00 -5.49
C GLN A 113 23.97 -13.02 -6.53
N LYS A 114 24.93 -13.87 -6.89
CA LYS A 114 24.72 -15.13 -7.59
C LYS A 114 24.03 -16.12 -6.63
N ASN A 115 22.77 -15.92 -6.34
CA ASN A 115 21.89 -17.02 -6.15
C ASN A 115 21.22 -17.26 -7.51
N PRO A 116 21.68 -18.22 -8.30
CA PRO A 116 20.89 -18.65 -9.44
C PRO A 116 19.52 -18.99 -8.86
N ALA A 117 18.47 -18.43 -9.44
CA ALA A 117 17.14 -19.02 -9.26
C ALA A 117 17.35 -20.53 -9.40
N PRO A 118 16.88 -21.35 -8.44
CA PRO A 118 17.12 -22.80 -8.53
C PRO A 118 16.79 -23.22 -9.95
N GLU A 119 17.67 -24.00 -10.58
CA GLU A 119 17.54 -24.45 -11.98
C GLU A 119 16.20 -25.15 -12.28
N CYS A 120 15.39 -25.37 -11.23
CA CYS A 120 14.03 -25.90 -11.26
C CYS A 120 12.93 -24.85 -11.25
N MET A 121 13.21 -23.53 -11.25
CA MET A 121 12.15 -22.52 -11.36
C MET A 121 11.74 -22.39 -12.84
N ASP A 122 10.61 -23.00 -13.15
CA ASP A 122 9.80 -22.64 -14.31
C ASP A 122 9.69 -21.11 -14.41
N SER A 123 9.42 -20.58 -15.59
CA SER A 123 9.14 -19.14 -15.81
C SER A 123 7.92 -18.64 -15.01
N SER A 124 7.32 -19.48 -14.16
CA SER A 124 6.17 -19.17 -13.31
C SER A 124 6.59 -18.74 -11.90
N TRP A 125 5.85 -17.77 -11.35
CA TRP A 125 6.14 -17.13 -10.06
C TRP A 125 5.33 -17.77 -8.94
N PRO A 126 5.94 -18.47 -7.97
CA PRO A 126 5.27 -18.78 -6.72
C PRO A 126 4.95 -17.48 -5.99
N LEU A 127 3.86 -17.43 -5.22
CA LEU A 127 3.38 -16.21 -4.57
C LEU A 127 3.30 -16.39 -3.06
N ILE A 128 3.69 -15.35 -2.33
CA ILE A 128 3.45 -15.23 -0.90
C ILE A 128 2.41 -14.13 -0.69
N ASP A 129 1.27 -14.51 -0.11
CA ASP A 129 0.20 -13.60 0.29
C ASP A 129 0.35 -13.27 1.78
N TYR A 130 0.55 -11.99 2.11
CA TYR A 130 0.52 -11.55 3.49
C TYR A 130 -0.89 -11.21 3.90
N ILE A 131 -1.36 -11.87 4.95
CA ILE A 131 -2.70 -11.69 5.49
C ILE A 131 -2.67 -11.43 7.00
N TYR A 132 -3.57 -10.58 7.47
CA TYR A 132 -3.79 -10.30 8.87
C TYR A 132 -5.29 -10.38 9.19
N GLY A 133 -5.64 -11.14 10.22
CA GLY A 133 -7.02 -11.47 10.54
C GLY A 133 -7.79 -10.45 11.39
N GLY A 134 -7.18 -9.33 11.77
CA GLY A 134 -7.80 -8.39 12.71
C GLY A 134 -8.59 -7.28 12.02
N ALA A 135 -9.83 -7.05 12.50
CA ALA A 135 -10.66 -5.95 12.03
C ALA A 135 -10.25 -4.56 12.58
N GLN A 136 -9.23 -4.48 13.40
CA GLN A 136 -8.78 -3.25 14.07
C GLN A 136 -7.70 -2.50 13.29
N LEU A 137 -7.06 -3.13 12.31
CA LEU A 137 -5.95 -2.55 11.55
C LEU A 137 -6.17 -2.77 10.04
N TYR A 138 -5.61 -1.89 9.24
CA TYR A 138 -5.29 -2.16 7.85
C TYR A 138 -3.80 -2.48 7.72
N ASN A 139 -3.42 -3.28 6.74
CA ASN A 139 -2.05 -3.79 6.61
C ASN A 139 -1.30 -3.23 5.43
N VAL A 140 -2.01 -2.78 4.42
CA VAL A 140 -1.38 -2.23 3.22
C VAL A 140 -0.74 -0.89 3.57
N PRO A 141 0.60 -0.75 3.48
CA PRO A 141 1.27 0.52 3.66
C PRO A 141 0.75 1.56 2.66
N ARG A 142 0.48 2.77 3.14
CA ARG A 142 -0.02 3.88 2.30
C ARG A 142 1.05 4.94 2.08
N GLU A 143 2.04 5.00 2.97
CA GLU A 143 3.14 5.95 2.97
C GLU A 143 4.44 5.26 2.55
N PHE A 144 5.43 6.05 2.15
CA PHE A 144 6.79 5.57 1.98
C PHE A 144 7.41 5.44 3.36
N THR A 145 7.18 4.30 4.01
CA THR A 145 7.68 4.07 5.34
C THR A 145 8.81 3.06 5.31
N TRP A 146 9.91 3.44 5.92
CA TRP A 146 11.02 2.56 6.20
C TRP A 146 11.04 2.11 7.68
N ASP A 147 10.28 2.80 8.56
CA ASP A 147 10.54 2.75 10.01
C ASP A 147 9.34 2.43 10.91
N ASN A 148 8.20 2.04 10.39
CA ASN A 148 7.08 1.67 11.26
C ASN A 148 7.11 0.17 11.58
N GLY A 149 7.56 -0.16 12.78
CA GLY A 149 7.62 -1.46 13.45
C GLY A 149 7.03 -2.69 12.73
N MET A 150 5.71 -2.80 12.62
CA MET A 150 5.06 -3.92 11.92
C MET A 150 5.21 -3.82 10.39
N ASP A 151 5.11 -2.63 9.82
CA ASP A 151 5.24 -2.42 8.37
C ASP A 151 6.64 -2.83 7.89
N ARG A 152 7.65 -2.63 8.73
CA ARG A 152 9.02 -3.03 8.44
C ARG A 152 9.19 -4.54 8.29
N GLU A 153 8.55 -5.33 9.16
CA GLU A 153 8.62 -6.79 9.10
C GLU A 153 7.87 -7.32 7.87
N ILE A 154 6.69 -6.78 7.61
CA ILE A 154 5.84 -7.20 6.48
C ILE A 154 6.50 -6.80 5.16
N PHE A 155 6.83 -5.54 5.03
CA PHE A 155 7.39 -4.98 3.81
C PHE A 155 8.78 -5.55 3.50
N GLY A 156 9.67 -5.56 4.49
CA GLY A 156 11.00 -6.13 4.35
C GLY A 156 10.98 -7.64 4.10
N GLY A 157 10.00 -8.35 4.67
CA GLY A 157 9.79 -9.76 4.42
C GLY A 157 9.42 -10.04 2.96
N LEU A 158 8.45 -9.33 2.40
CA LEU A 158 8.05 -9.51 1.00
C LEU A 158 9.13 -9.09 0.01
N GLN A 159 9.90 -8.03 0.30
CA GLN A 159 11.08 -7.70 -0.48
C GLN A 159 12.12 -8.85 -0.49
N SER A 160 12.33 -9.47 0.66
CA SER A 160 13.24 -10.61 0.77
C SER A 160 12.73 -11.80 -0.04
N PHE A 161 11.43 -12.09 0.02
CA PHE A 161 10.83 -13.14 -0.81
C PHE A 161 10.93 -12.81 -2.30
N ALA A 162 10.75 -11.55 -2.70
CA ALA A 162 10.92 -11.13 -4.09
C ALA A 162 12.34 -11.39 -4.60
N LYS A 163 13.37 -11.14 -3.77
CA LYS A 163 14.76 -11.48 -4.06
C LYS A 163 15.03 -12.99 -4.17
N LEU A 164 14.20 -13.81 -3.54
CA LEU A 164 14.25 -15.26 -3.65
C LEU A 164 13.43 -15.81 -4.82
N GLY A 165 12.80 -14.94 -5.62
CA GLY A 165 12.04 -15.35 -6.79
C GLY A 165 10.54 -15.56 -6.55
N PHE A 166 10.01 -15.17 -5.40
CA PHE A 166 8.58 -15.20 -5.12
C PHE A 166 7.92 -13.88 -5.52
N ALA A 167 6.69 -13.92 -6.01
CA ALA A 167 5.83 -12.76 -6.01
C ALA A 167 5.32 -12.50 -4.58
N GLY A 168 5.09 -11.25 -4.22
CA GLY A 168 4.57 -10.87 -2.91
C GLY A 168 3.30 -10.03 -3.02
N LEU A 169 2.29 -10.33 -2.23
CA LEU A 169 1.03 -9.59 -2.16
C LEU A 169 0.75 -9.15 -0.73
N ILE A 170 0.36 -7.90 -0.56
CA ILE A 170 -0.35 -7.40 0.63
C ILE A 170 -1.66 -6.78 0.13
N LEU A 171 -2.78 -7.19 0.69
CA LEU A 171 -4.10 -6.74 0.32
C LEU A 171 -4.94 -6.49 1.58
N ASP A 172 -5.73 -5.42 1.59
CA ASP A 172 -6.74 -5.18 2.61
C ASP A 172 -8.10 -5.66 2.10
N GLY A 173 -8.54 -6.82 2.58
CA GLY A 173 -9.87 -7.37 2.32
C GLY A 173 -10.98 -6.59 3.06
N ARG A 174 -12.25 -6.88 2.77
CA ARG A 174 -13.37 -6.30 3.49
C ARG A 174 -13.33 -6.69 4.98
N GLY A 175 -13.71 -5.77 5.83
CA GLY A 175 -13.65 -5.91 7.29
C GLY A 175 -12.57 -5.08 7.96
N VAL A 176 -11.56 -4.58 7.21
CA VAL A 176 -10.55 -3.67 7.79
C VAL A 176 -11.11 -2.25 7.94
N PRO A 177 -10.56 -1.42 8.88
CA PRO A 177 -11.05 -0.07 9.11
C PRO A 177 -10.62 0.92 8.03
N GLY A 178 -11.14 2.15 8.08
CA GLY A 178 -10.68 3.30 7.28
C GLY A 178 -11.45 3.54 5.99
N ARG A 179 -12.33 2.63 5.55
CA ARG A 179 -13.10 2.74 4.30
C ARG A 179 -14.61 2.92 4.48
N GLY A 180 -15.01 3.38 5.66
CA GLY A 180 -16.40 3.56 6.00
C GLY A 180 -17.05 2.33 6.64
N MET A 181 -18.30 2.50 7.11
CA MET A 181 -18.96 1.51 7.95
C MET A 181 -19.29 0.21 7.18
N ASP A 182 -19.81 0.31 5.97
CA ASP A 182 -20.23 -0.87 5.20
C ASP A 182 -19.05 -1.80 4.91
N PHE A 183 -17.88 -1.23 4.60
CA PHE A 183 -16.67 -2.00 4.38
C PHE A 183 -16.15 -2.64 5.67
N HIS A 184 -16.10 -1.85 6.76
CA HIS A 184 -15.56 -2.30 8.05
C HIS A 184 -16.49 -3.31 8.74
N SER A 185 -17.81 -3.13 8.65
CA SER A 185 -18.77 -4.01 9.28
C SER A 185 -19.00 -5.34 8.54
N PHE A 186 -18.32 -5.56 7.42
CA PHE A 186 -18.45 -6.79 6.63
C PHE A 186 -18.22 -8.07 7.47
N SER A 187 -17.25 -8.01 8.37
CA SER A 187 -16.92 -9.12 9.28
C SER A 187 -17.64 -9.05 10.63
N TYR A 188 -18.58 -8.13 10.82
CA TYR A 188 -19.30 -7.99 12.08
C TYR A 188 -20.17 -9.20 12.32
N HIS A 189 -20.11 -9.81 13.52
CA HIS A 189 -20.71 -11.07 13.91
C HIS A 189 -20.12 -12.34 13.27
N ASP A 190 -19.12 -12.22 12.38
CA ASP A 190 -18.47 -13.38 11.79
C ASP A 190 -16.95 -13.21 11.84
N ILE A 191 -16.33 -13.79 12.87
CA ILE A 191 -14.89 -13.72 13.05
C ILE A 191 -14.11 -14.44 11.93
N HIS A 192 -14.72 -15.40 11.26
CA HIS A 192 -14.08 -16.11 10.14
C HIS A 192 -13.97 -15.25 8.90
N ALA A 193 -14.80 -14.22 8.78
CA ALA A 193 -14.74 -13.24 7.70
C ALA A 193 -13.70 -12.11 7.95
N CYS A 194 -13.15 -12.00 9.18
CA CYS A 194 -12.29 -10.88 9.58
C CYS A 194 -11.03 -10.71 8.72
N ALA A 195 -10.44 -11.80 8.25
CA ALA A 195 -9.24 -11.74 7.41
C ALA A 195 -9.54 -11.40 5.95
N GLY A 196 -10.82 -11.36 5.55
CA GLY A 196 -11.19 -11.21 4.15
C GLY A 196 -10.65 -12.34 3.27
N LEU A 197 -10.54 -13.57 3.78
CA LEU A 197 -9.94 -14.69 3.06
C LEU A 197 -10.61 -14.95 1.71
N GLU A 198 -11.94 -14.85 1.63
CA GLU A 198 -12.66 -14.97 0.37
C GLU A 198 -12.25 -13.89 -0.64
N ASP A 199 -12.04 -12.67 -0.15
CA ASP A 199 -11.58 -11.55 -0.97
C ASP A 199 -10.16 -11.81 -1.50
N HIS A 200 -9.25 -12.35 -0.67
CA HIS A 200 -7.90 -12.74 -1.10
C HIS A 200 -7.93 -13.83 -2.18
N VAL A 201 -8.73 -14.88 -1.98
CA VAL A 201 -8.85 -15.97 -2.98
C VAL A 201 -9.37 -15.44 -4.32
N PHE A 202 -10.39 -14.58 -4.29
CA PHE A 202 -10.92 -13.97 -5.52
C PHE A 202 -9.89 -13.04 -6.17
N ALA A 203 -9.26 -12.19 -5.38
CA ALA A 203 -8.24 -11.24 -5.84
C ALA A 203 -7.02 -11.92 -6.47
N LEU A 204 -6.58 -13.06 -5.93
CA LEU A 204 -5.49 -13.86 -6.52
C LEU A 204 -5.84 -14.35 -7.94
N THR A 205 -7.10 -14.70 -8.19
CA THR A 205 -7.55 -15.10 -9.53
C THR A 205 -7.51 -13.93 -10.50
N GLU A 206 -7.91 -12.74 -10.06
CA GLU A 206 -7.82 -11.51 -10.87
C GLU A 206 -6.37 -11.10 -11.08
N LEU A 207 -5.54 -11.18 -10.04
CA LEU A 207 -4.11 -10.87 -10.12
C LEU A 207 -3.40 -11.78 -11.13
N LYS A 208 -3.74 -13.07 -11.18
CA LYS A 208 -3.25 -14.01 -12.21
C LYS A 208 -3.61 -13.55 -13.62
N SER A 209 -4.76 -12.93 -13.80
CA SER A 209 -5.16 -12.40 -15.13
C SER A 209 -4.32 -11.20 -15.55
N GLN A 210 -3.88 -10.38 -14.57
CA GLN A 210 -2.99 -9.23 -14.81
C GLN A 210 -1.52 -9.67 -14.97
N TYR A 211 -1.11 -10.70 -14.24
CA TYR A 211 0.24 -11.26 -14.24
C TYR A 211 0.20 -12.77 -14.53
N PRO A 212 0.17 -13.16 -15.82
CA PRO A 212 0.03 -14.57 -16.23
C PRO A 212 1.13 -15.50 -15.72
N GLN A 213 2.26 -14.95 -15.28
CA GLN A 213 3.38 -15.71 -14.71
C GLN A 213 3.10 -16.24 -13.30
N ILE A 214 2.15 -15.66 -12.55
CA ILE A 214 1.81 -16.13 -11.21
C ILE A 214 1.31 -17.56 -11.26
N ASP A 215 1.81 -18.42 -10.40
CA ASP A 215 1.43 -19.82 -10.27
C ASP A 215 0.51 -20.00 -9.06
N LEU A 216 -0.78 -20.15 -9.30
CA LEU A 216 -1.77 -20.33 -8.24
C LEU A 216 -1.71 -21.71 -7.56
N GLU A 217 -0.96 -22.68 -8.11
CA GLU A 217 -0.71 -23.97 -7.45
C GLU A 217 0.40 -23.86 -6.40
N ARG A 218 1.15 -22.75 -6.40
CA ARG A 218 2.26 -22.48 -5.49
C ARG A 218 2.05 -21.16 -4.76
N VAL A 219 0.95 -21.06 -4.02
CA VAL A 219 0.64 -19.91 -3.15
C VAL A 219 0.93 -20.28 -1.70
N GLY A 220 1.80 -19.52 -1.07
CA GLY A 220 2.04 -19.57 0.36
C GLY A 220 1.35 -18.41 1.07
N MET A 221 0.97 -18.61 2.32
CA MET A 221 0.41 -17.56 3.16
C MET A 221 1.36 -17.26 4.31
N TRP A 222 1.53 -15.98 4.61
CA TRP A 222 2.30 -15.52 5.74
C TRP A 222 1.53 -14.42 6.48
N GLY A 223 1.65 -14.39 7.79
CA GLY A 223 0.98 -13.39 8.61
C GLY A 223 1.38 -13.50 10.09
N ASN A 224 1.04 -12.50 10.85
CA ASN A 224 1.31 -12.43 12.28
C ASN A 224 0.02 -12.02 13.02
N SER A 225 -0.36 -12.83 14.06
CA SER A 225 -1.54 -12.63 14.93
C SER A 225 -2.90 -13.06 14.36
#